data_8a25e8a1d7ea4e13b91894604ac9d4d0
#
_entry.id   8a25e8a1d7ea4e13b91894604ac9d4d0
#
_cell.length_a   1.000
_cell.length_b   1.000
_cell.length_c   1.000
_cell.angle_alpha   90.00
_cell.angle_beta   90.00
_cell.angle_gamma   90.00
#
_symmetry.space_group_name_H-M   'P 1'
#
loop_
_entity.id
_entity.type
_entity.pdbx_description
1 polymer ?
#
loop_
_entity_poly.entity_id
_entity_poly.type
_entity_poly.pdbx_seq_one_letter_code
_entity_poly.pdbx_strand_id
1 'polypeptide(L)'
;TLTITLTEKDNQQALRVTGGTTVVYGQTLTLSTSGGSGTGAVTYTVTNGTGEATIDPNGVLTPARVGSVTVTAAKEGDSEYNAVTSSPVEITITKATPTGTPKYTEITTSGKTLTDAALTVEGSTLKPNAGTLEWIDENGNALPGNTVIEANKTYKWRFTPTDGNYTVLTGSIELYHK
;
A
#
# COMPACT_ATOMS: atom_id res chain seq x y z
N THR A 1 -34.59 33.32 46.62
CA THR A 1 -34.98 32.70 45.33
C THR A 1 -33.70 32.23 44.68
N LEU A 2 -33.57 30.91 44.46
CA LEU A 2 -32.46 30.34 43.70
C LEU A 2 -32.81 30.40 42.20
N THR A 3 -32.06 31.16 41.41
CA THR A 3 -32.22 31.23 39.99
C THR A 3 -31.25 30.21 39.37
N ILE A 4 -31.77 29.16 38.78
CA ILE A 4 -31.00 28.19 37.97
C ILE A 4 -31.06 28.68 36.52
N THR A 5 -29.94 29.15 36.01
CA THR A 5 -29.84 29.49 34.57
C THR A 5 -29.31 28.24 33.85
N LEU A 6 -30.13 27.63 33.03
CA LEU A 6 -29.71 26.57 32.10
C LEU A 6 -29.10 27.29 30.90
N THR A 7 -27.78 27.17 30.73
CA THR A 7 -27.09 27.68 29.56
C THR A 7 -27.10 26.52 28.52
N GLU A 8 -27.74 26.76 27.36
CA GLU A 8 -27.72 25.85 26.24
C GLU A 8 -26.31 25.83 25.61
N LYS A 9 -25.78 24.66 25.29
CA LYS A 9 -24.47 24.55 24.65
C LYS A 9 -24.56 24.94 23.19
N ASP A 10 -23.55 25.63 22.70
CA ASP A 10 -23.41 25.96 21.29
C ASP A 10 -22.97 24.76 20.44
N ASN A 11 -23.27 24.81 19.15
CA ASN A 11 -22.73 23.84 18.21
C ASN A 11 -21.29 24.22 17.85
N GLN A 12 -20.43 23.21 17.76
CA GLN A 12 -19.07 23.41 17.27
C GLN A 12 -19.07 23.77 15.79
N GLN A 13 -18.01 24.44 15.33
CA GLN A 13 -17.71 24.57 13.92
C GLN A 13 -17.57 23.18 13.26
N ALA A 14 -17.89 23.09 11.96
CA ALA A 14 -17.77 21.84 11.22
C ALA A 14 -16.35 21.26 11.35
N LEU A 15 -16.27 20.00 11.79
CA LEU A 15 -15.02 19.24 11.89
C LEU A 15 -14.72 18.59 10.54
N ARG A 16 -13.47 18.59 10.12
CA ARG A 16 -13.00 17.98 8.86
C ARG A 16 -11.77 17.14 9.13
N VAL A 17 -11.70 15.95 8.52
CA VAL A 17 -10.47 15.14 8.46
C VAL A 17 -9.58 15.68 7.34
N THR A 18 -8.30 15.85 7.62
CA THR A 18 -7.26 16.34 6.72
C THR A 18 -6.03 15.43 6.77
N GLY A 19 -5.05 15.62 5.89
CA GLY A 19 -3.78 14.88 5.87
C GLY A 19 -3.58 14.00 4.64
N GLY A 20 -4.60 13.90 3.77
CA GLY A 20 -4.50 13.16 2.51
C GLY A 20 -5.58 12.11 2.33
N THR A 21 -5.67 11.57 1.11
CA THR A 21 -6.72 10.60 0.70
C THR A 21 -6.13 9.35 0.03
N THR A 22 -4.82 9.22 0.00
CA THR A 22 -4.13 8.06 -0.60
C THR A 22 -2.94 7.64 0.25
N VAL A 23 -2.69 6.34 0.30
CA VAL A 23 -1.53 5.75 0.95
C VAL A 23 -1.12 4.46 0.22
N VAL A 24 0.17 4.21 0.14
CA VAL A 24 0.71 2.96 -0.43
C VAL A 24 0.72 1.88 0.65
N TYR A 25 0.36 0.65 0.30
CA TYR A 25 0.48 -0.50 1.20
C TYR A 25 1.90 -0.60 1.79
N GLY A 26 1.99 -0.86 3.08
CA GLY A 26 3.26 -0.88 3.81
C GLY A 26 3.78 0.48 4.28
N GLN A 27 3.10 1.58 3.89
CA GLN A 27 3.33 2.92 4.43
C GLN A 27 2.21 3.32 5.38
N THR A 28 2.40 4.34 6.17
CA THR A 28 1.37 4.93 7.04
C THR A 28 0.93 6.30 6.52
N LEU A 29 -0.30 6.71 6.87
CA LEU A 29 -0.84 8.03 6.58
C LEU A 29 -1.24 8.70 7.89
N THR A 30 -0.62 9.83 8.21
CA THR A 30 -1.02 10.62 9.38
C THR A 30 -2.14 11.58 8.99
N LEU A 31 -3.30 11.38 9.59
CA LEU A 31 -4.47 12.24 9.45
C LEU A 31 -4.52 13.23 10.62
N SER A 32 -5.15 14.35 10.35
CA SER A 32 -5.40 15.42 11.33
C SER A 32 -6.83 15.90 11.17
N THR A 33 -7.25 16.81 12.03
CA THR A 33 -8.53 17.48 11.88
C THR A 33 -8.35 19.00 11.79
N SER A 34 -9.31 19.66 11.14
CA SER A 34 -9.47 21.09 11.15
C SER A 34 -10.91 21.44 11.51
N GLY A 35 -11.14 22.66 12.02
CA GLY A 35 -12.45 23.07 12.55
C GLY A 35 -12.67 22.51 13.97
N GLY A 36 -13.93 22.41 14.36
CA GLY A 36 -14.33 22.16 15.73
C GLY A 36 -14.17 23.39 16.63
N SER A 37 -14.70 23.32 17.82
CA SER A 37 -14.62 24.38 18.85
C SER A 37 -14.38 23.75 20.22
N GLY A 38 -13.97 24.57 21.18
CA GLY A 38 -13.77 24.12 22.56
C GLY A 38 -12.59 23.17 22.74
N THR A 39 -12.55 22.49 23.90
CA THR A 39 -11.41 21.70 24.40
C THR A 39 -11.63 20.17 24.36
N GLY A 40 -12.77 19.70 23.83
CA GLY A 40 -13.08 18.27 23.75
C GLY A 40 -12.04 17.48 22.97
N ALA A 41 -11.81 16.23 23.37
CA ALA A 41 -10.87 15.33 22.72
C ALA A 41 -11.35 14.94 21.30
N VAL A 42 -10.39 14.68 20.41
CA VAL A 42 -10.65 14.18 19.06
C VAL A 42 -10.35 12.68 19.02
N THR A 43 -11.27 11.93 18.45
CA THR A 43 -11.11 10.48 18.18
C THR A 43 -11.31 10.21 16.70
N TYR A 44 -10.63 9.18 16.19
CA TYR A 44 -10.73 8.73 14.80
C TYR A 44 -11.36 7.34 14.72
N THR A 45 -12.15 7.12 13.71
CA THR A 45 -12.74 5.81 13.39
C THR A 45 -12.50 5.48 11.93
N VAL A 46 -11.98 4.29 11.64
CA VAL A 46 -11.87 3.76 10.29
C VAL A 46 -12.91 2.67 10.07
N THR A 47 -13.59 2.73 8.94
CA THR A 47 -14.51 1.70 8.45
C THR A 47 -13.91 1.07 7.20
N ASN A 48 -13.70 -0.25 7.24
CA ASN A 48 -13.20 -1.01 6.10
C ASN A 48 -14.25 -1.07 4.99
N GLY A 49 -13.77 -0.92 3.75
CA GLY A 49 -14.54 -1.08 2.52
C GLY A 49 -13.98 -2.24 1.70
N THR A 50 -13.53 -1.96 0.47
CA THR A 50 -12.78 -2.94 -0.33
C THR A 50 -11.37 -3.16 0.19
N GLY A 51 -10.79 -2.16 0.85
CA GLY A 51 -9.54 -2.23 1.59
C GLY A 51 -9.73 -2.46 3.09
N GLU A 52 -8.63 -2.61 3.80
CA GLU A 52 -8.58 -2.72 5.26
C GLU A 52 -7.46 -1.88 5.83
N ALA A 53 -7.74 -1.22 6.96
CA ALA A 53 -6.76 -0.44 7.70
C ALA A 53 -7.14 -0.36 9.18
N THR A 54 -6.17 -0.02 10.00
CA THR A 54 -6.37 0.41 11.39
C THR A 54 -5.99 1.89 11.52
N ILE A 55 -6.54 2.57 12.52
CA ILE A 55 -6.16 3.93 12.85
C ILE A 55 -5.94 4.03 14.35
N ASP A 56 -4.87 4.70 14.74
CA ASP A 56 -4.54 4.91 16.15
C ASP A 56 -5.17 6.23 16.69
N PRO A 57 -5.13 6.47 18.02
CA PRO A 57 -5.66 7.70 18.59
C PRO A 57 -4.96 9.00 18.11
N ASN A 58 -3.76 8.89 17.54
CA ASN A 58 -3.03 10.03 16.99
C ASN A 58 -3.38 10.30 15.51
N GLY A 59 -4.31 9.54 14.93
CA GLY A 59 -4.71 9.67 13.53
C GLY A 59 -3.77 8.98 12.54
N VAL A 60 -2.88 8.08 13.00
CA VAL A 60 -2.00 7.32 12.12
C VAL A 60 -2.74 6.11 11.57
N LEU A 61 -3.03 6.14 10.28
CA LEU A 61 -3.67 5.06 9.54
C LEU A 61 -2.62 4.10 8.99
N THR A 62 -2.79 2.81 9.31
CA THR A 62 -1.91 1.72 8.87
C THR A 62 -2.70 0.77 7.97
N PRO A 63 -2.38 0.69 6.67
CA PRO A 63 -3.01 -0.24 5.75
C PRO A 63 -2.75 -1.72 6.10
N ALA A 64 -3.79 -2.55 5.94
CA ALA A 64 -3.71 -4.01 6.04
C ALA A 64 -4.03 -4.70 4.70
N ARG A 65 -4.81 -4.05 3.82
CA ARG A 65 -5.16 -4.54 2.49
C ARG A 65 -5.47 -3.38 1.55
N VAL A 66 -5.03 -3.48 0.29
CA VAL A 66 -5.35 -2.51 -0.77
C VAL A 66 -6.85 -2.39 -1.03
N GLY A 67 -7.29 -1.20 -1.43
CA GLY A 67 -8.68 -0.86 -1.65
C GLY A 67 -9.08 0.43 -0.95
N SER A 68 -10.37 0.66 -0.74
CA SER A 68 -10.90 1.86 -0.08
C SER A 68 -11.27 1.58 1.37
N VAL A 69 -10.97 2.53 2.24
CA VAL A 69 -11.49 2.63 3.61
C VAL A 69 -12.09 4.03 3.83
N THR A 70 -12.92 4.20 4.82
CA THR A 70 -13.52 5.48 5.16
C THR A 70 -13.13 5.88 6.57
N VAL A 71 -12.72 7.13 6.77
CA VAL A 71 -12.35 7.69 8.07
C VAL A 71 -13.31 8.80 8.47
N THR A 72 -13.74 8.77 9.72
CA THR A 72 -14.45 9.86 10.39
C THR A 72 -13.69 10.28 11.63
N ALA A 73 -13.83 11.53 12.02
CA ALA A 73 -13.35 12.05 13.29
C ALA A 73 -14.51 12.59 14.11
N ALA A 74 -14.46 12.37 15.41
CA ALA A 74 -15.41 12.96 16.35
C ALA A 74 -14.63 13.81 17.36
N LYS A 75 -15.13 15.00 17.64
CA LYS A 75 -14.65 15.89 18.71
C LYS A 75 -15.69 15.95 19.79
N GLU A 76 -15.29 15.60 21.00
CA GLU A 76 -16.17 15.63 22.15
C GLU A 76 -16.66 17.04 22.43
N GLY A 77 -17.81 17.17 23.07
CA GLY A 77 -18.28 18.42 23.65
C GLY A 77 -17.56 18.74 24.95
N ASP A 78 -17.75 19.95 25.42
CA ASP A 78 -17.27 20.43 26.72
C ASP A 78 -18.38 21.19 27.46
N SER A 79 -18.04 22.10 28.38
CA SER A 79 -19.04 22.90 29.12
C SER A 79 -19.83 23.85 28.22
N GLU A 80 -19.25 24.28 27.09
CA GLU A 80 -19.82 25.33 26.23
C GLU A 80 -20.33 24.78 24.89
N TYR A 81 -19.79 23.67 24.40
CA TYR A 81 -20.07 23.14 23.07
C TYR A 81 -20.61 21.70 23.10
N ASN A 82 -21.51 21.42 22.18
CA ASN A 82 -21.96 20.07 21.86
C ASN A 82 -20.85 19.29 21.13
N ALA A 83 -20.90 17.95 21.13
CA ALA A 83 -20.00 17.13 20.32
C ALA A 83 -20.28 17.33 18.83
N VAL A 84 -19.25 17.11 17.99
CA VAL A 84 -19.36 17.18 16.51
C VAL A 84 -18.63 16.00 15.88
N THR A 85 -19.20 15.49 14.76
CA THR A 85 -18.57 14.44 13.94
C THR A 85 -18.32 14.99 12.54
N SER A 86 -17.18 14.65 11.97
CA SER A 86 -16.83 15.05 10.59
C SER A 86 -17.67 14.29 9.57
N SER A 87 -17.76 14.86 8.34
CA SER A 87 -18.14 14.05 7.19
C SER A 87 -17.12 12.95 6.98
N PRO A 88 -17.52 11.77 6.45
CA PRO A 88 -16.61 10.69 6.12
C PRO A 88 -15.67 11.08 4.97
N VAL A 89 -14.41 10.66 5.07
CA VAL A 89 -13.39 10.83 4.02
C VAL A 89 -12.95 9.46 3.55
N GLU A 90 -13.03 9.21 2.25
CA GLU A 90 -12.51 8.00 1.64
C GLU A 90 -11.00 8.09 1.49
N ILE A 91 -10.29 7.04 1.91
CA ILE A 91 -8.85 6.86 1.75
C ILE A 91 -8.63 5.66 0.83
N THR A 92 -7.88 5.87 -0.25
CA THR A 92 -7.48 4.81 -1.18
C THR A 92 -6.12 4.24 -0.78
N ILE A 93 -6.07 2.94 -0.54
CA ILE A 93 -4.85 2.18 -0.30
C ILE A 93 -4.40 1.58 -1.63
N THR A 94 -3.25 2.01 -2.14
CA THR A 94 -2.69 1.56 -3.41
C THR A 94 -1.67 0.43 -3.20
N LYS A 95 -1.43 -0.37 -4.26
CA LYS A 95 -0.45 -1.45 -4.22
C LYS A 95 0.96 -0.91 -4.03
N ALA A 96 1.77 -1.64 -3.26
CA ALA A 96 3.20 -1.43 -3.19
C ALA A 96 3.92 -2.08 -4.38
N THR A 97 5.10 -1.58 -4.71
CA THR A 97 5.98 -2.22 -5.70
C THR A 97 6.97 -3.12 -4.98
N PRO A 98 7.14 -4.38 -5.41
CA PRO A 98 8.19 -5.25 -4.89
C PRO A 98 9.57 -4.66 -5.16
N THR A 99 10.56 -5.10 -4.39
CA THR A 99 11.97 -4.70 -4.57
C THR A 99 12.86 -5.92 -4.73
N GLY A 100 14.08 -5.72 -5.20
CA GLY A 100 15.08 -6.77 -5.33
C GLY A 100 15.11 -7.41 -6.71
N THR A 101 15.89 -8.48 -6.82
CA THR A 101 16.14 -9.24 -8.06
C THR A 101 16.03 -10.74 -7.79
N PRO A 102 15.57 -11.53 -8.79
CA PRO A 102 15.58 -12.98 -8.68
C PRO A 102 17.02 -13.52 -8.67
N LYS A 103 17.18 -14.73 -8.16
CA LYS A 103 18.37 -15.52 -8.41
C LYS A 103 18.15 -16.31 -9.69
N TYR A 104 19.22 -16.58 -10.43
CA TYR A 104 19.19 -17.39 -11.66
C TYR A 104 20.45 -18.25 -11.74
N THR A 105 20.41 -19.29 -12.58
CA THR A 105 21.58 -20.13 -12.88
C THR A 105 22.42 -19.44 -13.95
N GLU A 106 23.68 -19.20 -13.64
CA GLU A 106 24.65 -18.59 -14.56
C GLU A 106 24.90 -19.47 -15.79
N ILE A 107 25.00 -18.86 -16.96
CA ILE A 107 25.27 -19.53 -18.24
C ILE A 107 26.69 -19.20 -18.68
N THR A 108 27.51 -20.23 -18.76
CA THR A 108 28.95 -20.12 -19.12
C THR A 108 29.32 -20.72 -20.47
N THR A 109 28.36 -21.40 -21.13
CA THR A 109 28.57 -22.08 -22.41
C THR A 109 27.41 -21.80 -23.38
N SER A 110 27.71 -21.78 -24.69
CA SER A 110 26.70 -21.63 -25.74
C SER A 110 25.76 -22.85 -25.84
N GLY A 111 24.63 -22.67 -26.52
CA GLY A 111 23.64 -23.73 -26.78
C GLY A 111 22.73 -24.04 -25.59
N LYS A 112 22.78 -23.26 -24.55
CA LYS A 112 21.88 -23.36 -23.39
C LYS A 112 20.56 -22.68 -23.67
N THR A 113 19.52 -23.04 -22.90
CA THR A 113 18.16 -22.52 -23.03
C THR A 113 17.72 -21.81 -21.74
N LEU A 114 16.57 -21.12 -21.79
CA LEU A 114 16.00 -20.45 -20.61
C LEU A 114 15.67 -21.44 -19.49
N THR A 115 15.44 -22.73 -19.80
CA THR A 115 15.31 -23.78 -18.76
C THR A 115 16.62 -23.98 -18.00
N ASP A 116 17.77 -23.85 -18.67
CA ASP A 116 19.09 -23.95 -18.01
C ASP A 116 19.37 -22.73 -17.11
N ALA A 117 18.82 -21.55 -17.48
CA ALA A 117 18.91 -20.31 -16.70
C ALA A 117 17.70 -20.14 -15.76
N ALA A 118 17.36 -21.17 -15.00
CA ALA A 118 16.18 -21.18 -14.14
C ALA A 118 16.18 -20.00 -13.16
N LEU A 119 15.07 -19.27 -13.13
CA LEU A 119 14.79 -18.21 -12.16
C LEU A 119 14.30 -18.84 -10.85
N THR A 120 14.77 -18.31 -9.71
CA THR A 120 14.29 -18.75 -8.40
C THR A 120 14.12 -17.59 -7.44
N VAL A 121 13.10 -17.70 -6.59
CA VAL A 121 12.88 -16.80 -5.45
C VAL A 121 13.80 -17.16 -4.30
N GLU A 122 14.10 -18.45 -4.14
CA GLU A 122 15.02 -18.93 -3.10
C GLU A 122 16.43 -18.39 -3.32
N GLY A 123 16.98 -17.76 -2.27
CA GLY A 123 18.28 -17.10 -2.34
C GLY A 123 18.31 -15.81 -3.15
N SER A 124 17.14 -15.29 -3.58
CA SER A 124 16.99 -13.99 -4.20
C SER A 124 16.97 -12.85 -3.17
N THR A 125 17.00 -11.60 -3.66
CA THR A 125 16.81 -10.40 -2.83
C THR A 125 15.39 -9.87 -2.89
N LEU A 126 14.47 -10.58 -3.56
CA LEU A 126 13.08 -10.16 -3.74
C LEU A 126 12.34 -9.96 -2.42
N LYS A 127 11.58 -8.86 -2.34
CA LYS A 127 10.68 -8.51 -1.22
C LYS A 127 9.35 -8.00 -1.77
N PRO A 128 8.21 -8.67 -1.49
CA PRO A 128 8.07 -9.95 -0.78
C PRO A 128 8.78 -11.08 -1.52
N ASN A 129 9.06 -12.18 -0.85
CA ASN A 129 9.79 -13.33 -1.39
C ASN A 129 8.89 -14.52 -1.74
N ALA A 130 7.60 -14.33 -1.85
CA ALA A 130 6.64 -15.34 -2.27
C ALA A 130 5.95 -14.91 -3.57
N GLY A 131 6.04 -15.74 -4.61
CA GLY A 131 5.49 -15.44 -5.91
C GLY A 131 6.03 -16.36 -7.00
N THR A 132 5.67 -16.05 -8.24
CA THR A 132 6.11 -16.76 -9.44
C THR A 132 7.06 -15.92 -10.27
N LEU A 133 8.01 -16.57 -10.92
CA LEU A 133 8.99 -15.97 -11.81
C LEU A 133 8.88 -16.60 -13.19
N GLU A 134 9.02 -15.78 -14.21
CA GLU A 134 9.03 -16.22 -15.59
C GLU A 134 9.91 -15.31 -16.47
N TRP A 135 10.48 -15.87 -17.53
CA TRP A 135 11.10 -15.10 -18.59
C TRP A 135 10.02 -14.56 -19.53
N ILE A 136 10.14 -13.32 -19.95
CA ILE A 136 9.15 -12.64 -20.80
C ILE A 136 9.82 -11.98 -22.01
N ASP A 137 9.04 -11.82 -23.09
CA ASP A 137 9.43 -11.02 -24.26
C ASP A 137 9.22 -9.51 -24.02
N GLU A 138 9.53 -8.70 -25.02
CA GLU A 138 9.33 -7.24 -24.98
C GLU A 138 7.87 -6.82 -24.81
N ASN A 139 6.93 -7.68 -25.19
CA ASN A 139 5.49 -7.45 -25.06
C ASN A 139 4.93 -7.96 -23.74
N GLY A 140 5.76 -8.59 -22.90
CA GLY A 140 5.35 -9.15 -21.61
C GLY A 140 4.75 -10.56 -21.70
N ASN A 141 4.85 -11.25 -22.84
CA ASN A 141 4.42 -12.63 -22.96
C ASN A 141 5.51 -13.57 -22.42
N ALA A 142 5.09 -14.69 -21.81
CA ALA A 142 6.02 -15.71 -21.32
C ALA A 142 6.84 -16.31 -22.48
N LEU A 143 8.15 -16.38 -22.32
CA LEU A 143 9.04 -17.05 -23.25
C LEU A 143 9.07 -18.56 -22.97
N PRO A 144 9.04 -19.40 -24.03
CA PRO A 144 9.18 -20.85 -23.86
C PRO A 144 10.54 -21.20 -23.23
N GLY A 145 10.56 -22.19 -22.33
CA GLY A 145 11.78 -22.63 -21.66
C GLY A 145 12.85 -23.16 -22.61
N ASN A 146 12.48 -23.67 -23.77
CA ASN A 146 13.39 -24.16 -24.83
C ASN A 146 13.96 -23.03 -25.72
N THR A 147 13.67 -21.76 -25.42
CA THR A 147 14.29 -20.61 -26.11
C THR A 147 15.79 -20.65 -25.90
N VAL A 148 16.57 -20.70 -27.00
CA VAL A 148 18.05 -20.73 -26.95
C VAL A 148 18.57 -19.36 -26.53
N ILE A 149 19.52 -19.37 -25.59
CA ILE A 149 20.15 -18.15 -25.06
C ILE A 149 21.24 -17.71 -26.05
N GLU A 150 21.09 -16.48 -26.54
CA GLU A 150 22.05 -15.82 -27.40
C GLU A 150 23.09 -15.05 -26.57
N ALA A 151 24.34 -15.05 -27.03
CA ALA A 151 25.41 -14.33 -26.36
C ALA A 151 25.19 -12.79 -26.41
N ASN A 152 25.52 -12.11 -25.31
CA ASN A 152 25.45 -10.65 -25.16
C ASN A 152 24.03 -10.11 -25.41
N LYS A 153 23.01 -10.91 -25.14
CA LYS A 153 21.60 -10.57 -25.24
C LYS A 153 20.96 -10.48 -23.87
N THR A 154 20.20 -9.42 -23.66
CA THR A 154 19.42 -9.18 -22.44
C THR A 154 18.08 -9.90 -22.52
N TYR A 155 17.71 -10.58 -21.45
CA TYR A 155 16.43 -11.25 -21.28
C TYR A 155 15.66 -10.58 -20.16
N LYS A 156 14.36 -10.36 -20.37
CA LYS A 156 13.46 -9.79 -19.36
C LYS A 156 12.85 -10.89 -18.49
N TRP A 157 12.66 -10.56 -17.23
CA TRP A 157 11.96 -11.40 -16.27
C TRP A 157 10.79 -10.65 -15.64
N ARG A 158 9.81 -11.39 -15.18
CA ARG A 158 8.68 -10.89 -14.41
C ARG A 158 8.55 -11.69 -13.12
N PHE A 159 8.41 -10.98 -12.01
CA PHE A 159 8.03 -11.51 -10.70
C PHE A 159 6.59 -11.11 -10.41
N THR A 160 5.73 -12.07 -10.14
CA THR A 160 4.34 -11.88 -9.72
C THR A 160 4.20 -12.33 -8.28
N PRO A 161 4.13 -11.38 -7.31
CA PRO A 161 3.91 -11.73 -5.91
C PRO A 161 2.60 -12.49 -5.70
N THR A 162 2.60 -13.44 -4.75
CA THR A 162 1.37 -14.11 -4.31
C THR A 162 0.48 -13.14 -3.51
N ASP A 163 1.08 -12.18 -2.81
CA ASP A 163 0.35 -11.16 -2.06
C ASP A 163 -0.26 -10.12 -3.03
N GLY A 164 -1.58 -10.07 -3.08
CA GLY A 164 -2.34 -9.14 -3.92
C GLY A 164 -2.15 -7.66 -3.59
N ASN A 165 -1.49 -7.33 -2.47
CA ASN A 165 -1.17 -5.98 -2.08
C ASN A 165 0.04 -5.39 -2.83
N TYR A 166 0.68 -6.19 -3.69
CA TYR A 166 1.82 -5.77 -4.50
C TYR A 166 1.50 -5.79 -6.00
N THR A 167 2.21 -4.93 -6.74
CA THR A 167 2.24 -4.98 -8.20
C THR A 167 3.21 -6.06 -8.68
N VAL A 168 3.21 -6.37 -9.97
CA VAL A 168 4.29 -7.15 -10.58
C VAL A 168 5.58 -6.33 -10.62
N LEU A 169 6.74 -7.02 -10.58
CA LEU A 169 8.06 -6.44 -10.77
C LEU A 169 8.70 -7.06 -12.01
N THR A 170 9.32 -6.24 -12.84
CA THR A 170 10.06 -6.69 -14.00
C THR A 170 11.50 -6.19 -13.95
N GLY A 171 12.38 -6.90 -14.59
CA GLY A 171 13.77 -6.51 -14.76
C GLY A 171 14.42 -7.24 -15.92
N SER A 172 15.71 -7.05 -16.10
CA SER A 172 16.45 -7.60 -17.24
C SER A 172 17.80 -8.12 -16.79
N ILE A 173 18.26 -9.19 -17.42
CA ILE A 173 19.55 -9.83 -17.14
C ILE A 173 20.20 -10.21 -18.49
N GLU A 174 21.48 -9.93 -18.64
CA GLU A 174 22.31 -10.53 -19.68
C GLU A 174 22.84 -11.88 -19.16
N LEU A 175 22.36 -12.97 -19.79
CA LEU A 175 22.52 -14.33 -19.27
C LEU A 175 23.84 -14.99 -19.67
N TYR A 176 24.41 -14.62 -20.83
CA TYR A 176 25.60 -15.21 -21.38
C TYR A 176 26.49 -14.17 -22.06
N HIS A 177 27.68 -13.99 -21.51
CA HIS A 177 28.71 -13.10 -22.05
C HIS A 177 29.70 -13.89 -22.92
N LYS A 178 30.06 -13.33 -24.08
CA LYS A 178 31.04 -13.93 -25.01
C LYS A 178 32.03 -12.86 -25.51
#